data_4bdb5f295b6e70b3df2acdd95b7a41aa
#
_entry.id   4bdb5f295b6e70b3df2acdd95b7a41aa
#
_cell.length_a   1.000
_cell.length_b   1.000
_cell.length_c   1.000
_cell.angle_alpha   90.00
_cell.angle_beta   90.00
_cell.angle_gamma   90.00
#
_symmetry.space_group_name_H-M   'P 1'
#
loop_
_entity.id
_entity.type
_entity.pdbx_description
1 polymer ?
#
loop_
_entity_poly.entity_id
_entity_poly.type
_entity_poly.pdbx_seq_one_letter_code
_entity_poly.pdbx_strand_id
1 'polypeptide(L)'
;FISLNKALESIDKKYTIPTGYLFTGNYSRGKLETLSIGDYGKSKNVKADFLGYKNLIEGVPNCYCMPLQEKWVITVSTQYGCPMKCTFCDVPNLKFAGNATFEDLKQQLYNAISLFDGIRYTERLNLHYARMGDPIFNENVFEFSRWLYANKRQVAKDTGLSIEVIHPVLTTSLPVKFHKLEERILEWCDIKNNLYNGQAGFQFSINSTDENQRTEMYRGMQMHLEDFARIAEKMPEPVSRKYCLNFAYSTDFIIDAKKVSNLFDKDKFMCKITPIHNNTACTENGIKTVGGYDSWKPYQKPEEDLKAEGFDVLVFVPSIDEEDGLVTCGNLILGGSNLRYNEELIKIEGLAKHPPFSTSVAD
;
A
#
# COMPACT_ATOMS: atom_id res chain seq x y z
N PHE A 1 -1.71 -29.45 -7.17
CA PHE A 1 -2.68 -29.10 -6.14
C PHE A 1 -1.95 -28.82 -4.83
N ILE A 2 -1.67 -27.55 -4.52
CA ILE A 2 -1.52 -27.16 -3.11
C ILE A 2 -2.98 -27.13 -2.62
N SER A 3 -3.38 -28.09 -1.78
CA SER A 3 -4.73 -28.07 -1.22
C SER A 3 -4.91 -26.75 -0.44
N LEU A 4 -6.10 -26.14 -0.50
CA LEU A 4 -6.45 -24.98 0.31
C LEU A 4 -6.00 -25.15 1.79
N ASN A 5 -6.07 -26.35 2.33
CA ASN A 5 -5.61 -26.67 3.67
C ASN A 5 -4.10 -26.42 3.88
N LYS A 6 -3.26 -26.67 2.87
CA LYS A 6 -1.82 -26.45 2.97
C LYS A 6 -1.44 -24.94 2.90
N ALA A 7 -2.27 -24.13 2.25
CA ALA A 7 -2.08 -22.69 2.21
C ALA A 7 -2.25 -22.05 3.60
N LEU A 8 -3.23 -22.51 4.38
CA LEU A 8 -3.52 -21.99 5.71
C LEU A 8 -2.54 -22.46 6.79
N GLU A 9 -1.81 -23.58 6.57
CA GLU A 9 -0.84 -24.12 7.52
C GLU A 9 0.36 -23.19 7.79
N SER A 10 0.67 -22.29 6.85
CA SER A 10 1.76 -21.32 7.02
C SER A 10 1.36 -20.10 7.86
N ILE A 11 0.07 -19.88 8.10
CA ILE A 11 -0.43 -18.74 8.89
C ILE A 11 -0.13 -18.97 10.36
N ASP A 12 0.59 -18.03 10.97
CA ASP A 12 0.99 -18.09 12.38
C ASP A 12 -0.04 -17.38 13.28
N LYS A 13 -0.40 -16.15 12.92
CA LYS A 13 -1.41 -15.34 13.63
C LYS A 13 -2.32 -14.64 12.64
N LYS A 14 -3.59 -14.58 12.97
CA LYS A 14 -4.61 -13.91 12.18
C LYS A 14 -5.43 -12.97 13.06
N TYR A 15 -5.62 -11.75 12.56
CA TYR A 15 -6.44 -10.73 13.18
C TYR A 15 -7.56 -10.34 12.24
N THR A 16 -8.78 -10.37 12.75
CA THR A 16 -9.96 -9.87 12.03
C THR A 16 -10.07 -8.38 12.27
N ILE A 17 -10.19 -7.63 11.20
CA ILE A 17 -10.42 -6.19 11.22
C ILE A 17 -11.71 -5.90 10.44
N PRO A 18 -12.30 -4.70 10.54
CA PRO A 18 -13.62 -4.43 9.94
C PRO A 18 -13.71 -4.72 8.43
N THR A 19 -12.60 -4.64 7.71
CA THR A 19 -12.55 -4.82 6.25
C THR A 19 -11.98 -6.15 5.79
N GLY A 20 -11.52 -7.02 6.70
CA GLY A 20 -10.93 -8.29 6.34
C GLY A 20 -9.95 -8.83 7.37
N TYR A 21 -8.77 -9.22 6.90
CA TYR A 21 -7.76 -9.87 7.73
C TYR A 21 -6.38 -9.24 7.58
N LEU A 22 -5.72 -9.11 8.72
CA LEU A 22 -4.29 -8.90 8.82
C LEU A 22 -3.68 -10.15 9.47
N PHE A 23 -2.60 -10.70 8.90
CA PHE A 23 -2.02 -11.94 9.42
C PHE A 23 -0.50 -11.99 9.24
N THR A 24 0.13 -12.81 10.06
CA THR A 24 1.52 -13.21 9.90
C THR A 24 1.58 -14.69 9.50
N GLY A 25 2.59 -15.02 8.71
CA GLY A 25 2.87 -16.41 8.32
C GLY A 25 4.34 -16.73 8.44
N ASN A 26 4.64 -18.04 8.54
CA ASN A 26 5.99 -18.57 8.54
C ASN A 26 6.38 -18.95 7.11
N TYR A 27 7.44 -18.35 6.61
CA TYR A 27 7.92 -18.51 5.25
C TYR A 27 9.40 -18.94 5.25
N SER A 28 10.05 -18.92 4.08
CA SER A 28 11.37 -19.52 3.89
C SER A 28 12.47 -19.02 4.84
N ARG A 29 12.41 -17.76 5.30
CA ARG A 29 13.46 -17.15 6.15
C ARG A 29 12.92 -16.56 7.45
N GLY A 30 11.65 -16.79 7.77
CA GLY A 30 11.01 -16.26 8.98
C GLY A 30 9.60 -15.78 8.76
N LYS A 31 9.17 -14.82 9.56
CA LYS A 31 7.81 -14.30 9.50
C LYS A 31 7.69 -13.14 8.51
N LEU A 32 6.63 -13.18 7.72
CA LEU A 32 6.14 -12.05 6.93
C LEU A 32 4.72 -11.74 7.34
N GLU A 33 4.31 -10.50 7.13
CA GLU A 33 2.94 -10.06 7.36
C GLU A 33 2.23 -9.72 6.07
N THR A 34 0.94 -9.97 6.03
CA THR A 34 0.09 -9.82 4.85
C THR A 34 -1.26 -9.26 5.25
N LEU A 35 -1.82 -8.40 4.43
CA LEU A 35 -3.15 -7.82 4.57
C LEU A 35 -4.04 -8.33 3.45
N SER A 36 -5.30 -8.68 3.76
CA SER A 36 -6.32 -9.07 2.79
C SER A 36 -7.66 -8.46 3.17
N ILE A 37 -8.10 -7.45 2.43
CA ILE A 37 -9.25 -6.62 2.77
C ILE A 37 -10.07 -6.22 1.55
N GLY A 38 -11.34 -5.86 1.78
CA GLY A 38 -12.07 -4.98 0.86
C GLY A 38 -11.53 -3.56 0.96
N ASP A 39 -11.61 -2.78 -0.12
CA ASP A 39 -11.24 -1.38 -0.05
C ASP A 39 -12.29 -0.59 0.75
N TYR A 40 -11.83 0.35 1.56
CA TYR A 40 -12.77 1.29 2.19
C TYR A 40 -13.38 2.21 1.13
N GLY A 41 -14.60 2.01 0.93
CA GLY A 41 -15.66 2.65 0.24
C GLY A 41 -15.45 3.85 -0.58
N LYS A 42 -14.64 3.69 -1.55
CA LYS A 42 -14.47 4.80 -2.45
C LYS A 42 -14.60 4.23 -3.84
N SER A 43 -15.87 3.98 -4.17
CA SER A 43 -16.25 3.61 -5.52
C SER A 43 -15.66 4.63 -6.50
N LYS A 44 -15.03 4.18 -7.56
CA LYS A 44 -14.70 5.03 -8.71
C LYS A 44 -13.73 6.19 -8.45
N ASN A 45 -12.59 5.94 -7.78
CA ASN A 45 -11.55 6.97 -7.56
C ASN A 45 -11.97 8.17 -6.70
N VAL A 46 -13.06 8.08 -5.98
CA VAL A 46 -13.56 9.11 -5.06
C VAL A 46 -12.58 9.38 -3.91
N LYS A 47 -11.46 8.67 -3.86
CA LYS A 47 -10.33 9.04 -3.01
C LYS A 47 -9.82 10.46 -3.29
N ALA A 48 -10.00 10.94 -4.52
CA ALA A 48 -9.77 12.34 -4.87
C ALA A 48 -10.86 13.26 -4.32
N ASP A 49 -12.08 12.74 -4.18
CA ASP A 49 -13.17 13.50 -3.61
C ASP A 49 -13.14 13.41 -2.09
N PHE A 50 -12.33 14.23 -1.51
CA PHE A 50 -12.47 14.65 -0.13
C PHE A 50 -13.85 15.22 0.18
N LEU A 51 -14.71 15.25 -0.81
CA LEU A 51 -16.12 15.58 -0.70
C LEU A 51 -16.81 14.76 0.39
N GLY A 52 -16.45 13.48 0.54
CA GLY A 52 -16.95 12.69 1.66
C GLY A 52 -16.59 13.32 3.01
N TYR A 53 -15.36 13.78 3.17
CA TYR A 53 -14.91 14.42 4.40
C TYR A 53 -15.44 15.84 4.56
N LYS A 54 -15.59 16.60 3.47
CA LYS A 54 -16.22 17.92 3.51
C LYS A 54 -17.70 17.86 3.92
N ASN A 55 -18.34 16.77 3.62
CA ASN A 55 -19.77 16.53 3.89
C ASN A 55 -19.98 15.56 5.06
N LEU A 56 -18.99 15.39 5.95
CA LEU A 56 -19.15 14.59 7.14
C LEU A 56 -20.35 15.03 7.95
N ILE A 57 -21.26 14.08 8.15
CA ILE A 57 -22.37 14.20 9.09
C ILE A 57 -21.93 13.53 10.37
N GLU A 58 -21.96 14.25 11.47
CA GLU A 58 -21.59 13.72 12.77
C GLU A 58 -22.36 12.42 13.08
N GLY A 59 -21.63 11.39 13.50
CA GLY A 59 -22.20 10.08 13.80
C GLY A 59 -22.51 9.18 12.60
N VAL A 60 -22.28 9.65 11.37
CA VAL A 60 -22.42 8.82 10.17
C VAL A 60 -21.04 8.42 9.67
N PRO A 61 -20.77 7.13 9.44
CA PRO A 61 -19.51 6.69 8.85
C PRO A 61 -19.26 7.39 7.51
N ASN A 62 -18.07 7.99 7.36
CA ASN A 62 -17.67 8.67 6.13
C ASN A 62 -17.14 7.73 5.04
N CYS A 63 -17.11 6.44 5.34
CA CYS A 63 -16.70 5.39 4.41
C CYS A 63 -17.44 4.10 4.76
N TYR A 64 -17.57 3.24 3.78
CA TYR A 64 -18.12 1.89 3.91
C TYR A 64 -17.13 0.89 3.30
N CYS A 65 -17.15 -0.34 3.74
CA CYS A 65 -16.33 -1.38 3.14
C CYS A 65 -16.95 -1.85 1.82
N MET A 66 -16.17 -1.78 0.75
CA MET A 66 -16.58 -2.33 -0.54
C MET A 66 -16.57 -3.85 -0.49
N PRO A 67 -17.53 -4.51 -1.15
CA PRO A 67 -17.49 -5.95 -1.31
C PRO A 67 -16.18 -6.41 -1.98
N LEU A 68 -15.65 -7.55 -1.52
CA LEU A 68 -14.47 -8.17 -2.15
C LEU A 68 -14.69 -8.49 -3.63
N GLN A 69 -15.95 -8.75 -4.01
CA GLN A 69 -16.34 -9.01 -5.39
C GLN A 69 -16.13 -7.81 -6.30
N GLU A 70 -16.19 -6.59 -5.77
CA GLU A 70 -15.94 -5.37 -6.52
C GLU A 70 -14.46 -4.98 -6.49
N LYS A 71 -13.87 -4.98 -5.29
CA LYS A 71 -12.47 -4.59 -5.14
C LYS A 71 -11.81 -5.24 -3.93
N TRP A 72 -10.86 -6.09 -4.21
CA TRP A 72 -10.06 -6.79 -3.23
C TRP A 72 -8.65 -6.21 -3.17
N VAL A 73 -8.19 -5.83 -1.99
CA VAL A 73 -6.84 -5.32 -1.76
C VAL A 73 -6.04 -6.34 -0.95
N ILE A 74 -4.94 -6.80 -1.53
CA ILE A 74 -3.96 -7.64 -0.86
C ILE A 74 -2.65 -6.87 -0.81
N THR A 75 -2.06 -6.76 0.38
CA THR A 75 -0.75 -6.13 0.55
C THR A 75 0.23 -7.15 1.10
N VAL A 76 1.30 -7.43 0.35
CA VAL A 76 2.29 -8.45 0.68
C VAL A 76 3.62 -7.84 1.09
N SER A 77 4.34 -8.55 1.94
CA SER A 77 5.73 -8.25 2.32
C SER A 77 6.70 -8.73 1.25
N THR A 78 7.68 -7.90 0.93
CA THR A 78 8.67 -8.19 -0.12
C THR A 78 10.05 -8.52 0.43
N GLN A 79 10.27 -8.24 1.71
CA GLN A 79 11.53 -8.50 2.40
C GLN A 79 11.29 -8.91 3.85
N TYR A 80 12.20 -9.66 4.41
CA TYR A 80 12.30 -9.96 5.83
C TYR A 80 13.02 -8.81 6.53
N GLY A 81 12.26 -7.91 7.15
CA GLY A 81 12.76 -6.59 7.56
C GLY A 81 12.89 -5.63 6.37
N CYS A 82 13.66 -4.55 6.54
CA CYS A 82 13.90 -3.56 5.48
C CYS A 82 15.30 -2.96 5.62
N PRO A 83 16.08 -2.84 4.52
CA PRO A 83 17.39 -2.20 4.57
C PRO A 83 17.31 -0.68 4.64
N MET A 84 16.16 -0.08 4.30
CA MET A 84 15.90 1.35 4.48
C MET A 84 15.79 1.66 5.97
N LYS A 85 16.19 2.84 6.36
CA LYS A 85 16.22 3.27 7.78
C LYS A 85 15.24 4.40 8.04
N CYS A 86 14.05 4.32 7.44
CA CYS A 86 13.04 5.36 7.55
C CYS A 86 12.64 5.60 9.01
N THR A 87 12.72 6.85 9.48
CA THR A 87 12.42 7.23 10.86
C THR A 87 10.94 7.17 11.21
N PHE A 88 10.09 7.07 10.22
CA PHE A 88 8.63 6.98 10.33
C PHE A 88 8.07 5.56 10.16
N CYS A 89 8.93 4.54 10.07
CA CYS A 89 8.53 3.16 9.80
C CYS A 89 9.08 2.21 10.86
N ASP A 90 8.24 1.31 11.36
CA ASP A 90 8.63 0.32 12.37
C ASP A 90 9.45 -0.84 11.79
N VAL A 91 9.30 -1.15 10.49
CA VAL A 91 9.93 -2.32 9.85
C VAL A 91 11.47 -2.34 9.96
N PRO A 92 12.21 -1.21 9.85
CA PRO A 92 13.66 -1.21 10.04
C PRO A 92 14.14 -1.65 11.43
N ASN A 93 13.26 -1.71 12.43
CA ASN A 93 13.58 -2.25 13.77
C ASN A 93 13.65 -3.78 13.76
N LEU A 94 13.14 -4.44 12.72
CA LEU A 94 13.36 -5.87 12.49
C LEU A 94 14.73 -6.09 11.85
N LYS A 95 15.42 -7.16 12.27
CA LYS A 95 16.66 -7.56 11.62
C LYS A 95 16.41 -7.91 10.16
N PHE A 96 17.08 -7.22 9.26
CA PHE A 96 17.01 -7.54 7.84
C PHE A 96 17.62 -8.91 7.54
N ALA A 97 16.85 -9.80 6.90
CA ALA A 97 17.24 -11.16 6.57
C ALA A 97 17.08 -11.50 5.07
N GLY A 98 16.96 -10.47 4.23
CA GLY A 98 16.94 -10.60 2.78
C GLY A 98 15.55 -10.50 2.15
N ASN A 99 15.52 -10.77 0.86
CA ASN A 99 14.32 -10.68 0.03
C ASN A 99 13.40 -11.89 0.23
N ALA A 100 12.10 -11.66 0.17
CA ALA A 100 11.12 -12.72 0.02
C ALA A 100 11.34 -13.44 -1.34
N THR A 101 11.25 -14.75 -1.34
CA THR A 101 11.37 -15.55 -2.55
C THR A 101 10.10 -15.46 -3.41
N PHE A 102 10.19 -15.90 -4.65
CA PHE A 102 9.02 -16.04 -5.51
C PHE A 102 7.91 -16.88 -4.84
N GLU A 103 8.26 -18.01 -4.23
CA GLU A 103 7.30 -18.86 -3.54
C GLU A 103 6.73 -18.20 -2.27
N ASP A 104 7.51 -17.38 -1.56
CA ASP A 104 7.00 -16.60 -0.42
C ASP A 104 5.93 -15.59 -0.88
N LEU A 105 6.14 -14.88 -2.01
CA LEU A 105 5.17 -13.95 -2.57
C LEU A 105 3.89 -14.66 -3.03
N LYS A 106 4.05 -15.78 -3.71
CA LYS A 106 2.95 -16.62 -4.17
C LYS A 106 2.14 -17.16 -2.99
N GLN A 107 2.81 -17.67 -1.96
CA GLN A 107 2.16 -18.22 -0.79
C GLN A 107 1.40 -17.15 0.01
N GLN A 108 1.94 -15.92 0.13
CA GLN A 108 1.23 -14.80 0.75
C GLN A 108 -0.08 -14.48 0.00
N LEU A 109 -0.03 -14.44 -1.33
CA LEU A 109 -1.23 -14.22 -2.16
C LEU A 109 -2.27 -15.33 -1.94
N TYR A 110 -1.83 -16.59 -1.97
CA TYR A 110 -2.72 -17.74 -1.82
C TYR A 110 -3.34 -17.81 -0.42
N ASN A 111 -2.55 -17.54 0.62
CA ASN A 111 -3.05 -17.42 1.99
C ASN A 111 -4.11 -16.33 2.11
N ALA A 112 -3.83 -15.15 1.54
CA ALA A 112 -4.72 -14.00 1.59
C ALA A 112 -6.08 -14.29 0.94
N ILE A 113 -6.09 -15.01 -0.17
CA ILE A 113 -7.34 -15.42 -0.86
C ILE A 113 -8.05 -16.52 -0.05
N SER A 114 -7.32 -17.49 0.46
CA SER A 114 -7.88 -18.65 1.16
C SER A 114 -8.55 -18.33 2.50
N LEU A 115 -8.28 -17.15 3.07
CA LEU A 115 -8.95 -16.68 4.28
C LEU A 115 -10.44 -16.35 4.08
N PHE A 116 -10.86 -16.15 2.83
CA PHE A 116 -12.24 -15.81 2.50
C PHE A 116 -12.93 -16.98 1.78
N ASP A 117 -13.32 -17.97 2.56
CA ASP A 117 -14.09 -19.10 2.03
C ASP A 117 -15.44 -18.64 1.48
N GLY A 118 -15.80 -19.14 0.31
CA GLY A 118 -17.04 -18.80 -0.37
C GLY A 118 -16.94 -17.65 -1.39
N ILE A 119 -15.91 -16.82 -1.37
CA ILE A 119 -15.71 -15.80 -2.41
C ILE A 119 -15.09 -16.48 -3.65
N ARG A 120 -15.79 -16.42 -4.77
CA ARG A 120 -15.40 -17.12 -6.03
C ARG A 120 -15.08 -16.17 -7.19
N TYR A 121 -15.30 -14.87 -7.01
CA TYR A 121 -15.11 -13.86 -8.04
C TYR A 121 -14.70 -12.52 -7.42
N THR A 122 -13.82 -11.82 -8.11
CA THR A 122 -13.57 -10.39 -7.88
C THR A 122 -13.34 -9.68 -9.23
N GLU A 123 -14.00 -8.53 -9.39
CA GLU A 123 -13.79 -7.66 -10.54
C GLU A 123 -12.36 -7.14 -10.57
N ARG A 124 -11.84 -6.77 -9.39
CA ARG A 124 -10.54 -6.13 -9.30
C ARG A 124 -9.75 -6.57 -8.07
N LEU A 125 -8.57 -7.16 -8.33
CA LEU A 125 -7.57 -7.45 -7.31
C LEU A 125 -6.43 -6.44 -7.37
N ASN A 126 -6.27 -5.63 -6.33
CA ASN A 126 -5.10 -4.79 -6.15
C ASN A 126 -4.07 -5.56 -5.31
N LEU A 127 -2.91 -5.83 -5.89
CA LEU A 127 -1.79 -6.45 -5.17
C LEU A 127 -0.71 -5.40 -4.90
N HIS A 128 -0.59 -4.99 -3.64
CA HIS A 128 0.38 -4.00 -3.24
C HIS A 128 1.64 -4.66 -2.67
N TYR A 129 2.79 -4.33 -3.24
CA TYR A 129 4.11 -4.68 -2.71
C TYR A 129 4.57 -3.60 -1.73
N ALA A 130 3.96 -3.57 -0.55
CA ALA A 130 4.08 -2.41 0.34
C ALA A 130 3.91 -2.72 1.83
N ARG A 131 4.06 -3.98 2.26
CA ARG A 131 3.92 -4.30 3.69
C ARG A 131 5.26 -4.19 4.41
N MET A 132 6.15 -5.16 4.22
CA MET A 132 7.52 -5.13 4.75
C MET A 132 8.51 -5.07 3.60
N GLY A 133 9.50 -4.16 3.70
CA GLY A 133 10.57 -3.99 2.73
C GLY A 133 10.24 -3.00 1.61
N ASP A 134 11.28 -2.63 0.86
CA ASP A 134 11.14 -1.87 -0.37
C ASP A 134 11.26 -2.83 -1.56
N PRO A 135 10.18 -2.99 -2.35
CA PRO A 135 10.11 -3.97 -3.44
C PRO A 135 11.14 -3.78 -4.54
N ILE A 136 11.70 -2.59 -4.69
CA ILE A 136 12.69 -2.29 -5.74
C ILE A 136 13.97 -3.12 -5.59
N PHE A 137 14.31 -3.55 -4.36
CA PHE A 137 15.45 -4.41 -4.10
C PHE A 137 15.24 -5.87 -4.50
N ASN A 138 13.98 -6.28 -4.68
CA ASN A 138 13.62 -7.69 -4.83
C ASN A 138 13.23 -8.04 -6.26
N GLU A 139 14.12 -8.71 -6.98
CA GLU A 139 13.87 -9.15 -8.35
C GLU A 139 12.69 -10.13 -8.46
N ASN A 140 12.43 -10.93 -7.41
CA ASN A 140 11.28 -11.85 -7.41
C ASN A 140 9.94 -11.12 -7.51
N VAL A 141 9.85 -9.85 -7.12
CA VAL A 141 8.63 -9.03 -7.29
C VAL A 141 8.32 -8.83 -8.78
N PHE A 142 9.34 -8.58 -9.58
CA PHE A 142 9.22 -8.38 -11.04
C PHE A 142 8.87 -9.69 -11.73
N GLU A 143 9.58 -10.76 -11.38
CA GLU A 143 9.32 -12.11 -11.89
C GLU A 143 7.91 -12.57 -11.50
N PHE A 144 7.52 -12.40 -10.24
CA PHE A 144 6.20 -12.76 -9.75
C PHE A 144 5.09 -11.97 -10.45
N SER A 145 5.30 -10.67 -10.70
CA SER A 145 4.33 -9.85 -11.42
C SER A 145 4.13 -10.33 -12.87
N ARG A 146 5.20 -10.71 -13.56
CA ARG A 146 5.09 -11.32 -14.91
C ARG A 146 4.39 -12.67 -14.87
N TRP A 147 4.75 -13.49 -13.91
CA TRP A 147 4.12 -14.80 -13.73
C TRP A 147 2.62 -14.66 -13.43
N LEU A 148 2.25 -13.75 -12.55
CA LEU A 148 0.86 -13.53 -12.14
C LEU A 148 -0.02 -13.10 -13.32
N TYR A 149 0.49 -12.24 -14.19
CA TYR A 149 -0.18 -11.87 -15.43
C TYR A 149 -0.41 -13.08 -16.33
N ALA A 150 0.64 -13.84 -16.59
CA ALA A 150 0.60 -15.00 -17.49
C ALA A 150 -0.23 -16.16 -16.92
N ASN A 151 -0.30 -16.30 -15.60
CA ASN A 151 -0.88 -17.45 -14.92
C ASN A 151 -2.17 -17.14 -14.13
N LYS A 152 -2.87 -16.06 -14.46
CA LYS A 152 -4.13 -15.68 -13.80
C LYS A 152 -5.14 -16.85 -13.74
N ARG A 153 -5.26 -17.63 -14.81
CA ARG A 153 -6.12 -18.81 -14.85
C ARG A 153 -5.67 -19.93 -13.91
N GLN A 154 -4.36 -20.09 -13.74
CA GLN A 154 -3.82 -21.06 -12.80
C GLN A 154 -4.09 -20.64 -11.35
N VAL A 155 -3.94 -19.34 -11.04
CA VAL A 155 -4.31 -18.79 -9.73
C VAL A 155 -5.80 -19.05 -9.44
N ALA A 156 -6.67 -18.80 -10.41
CA ALA A 156 -8.10 -19.09 -10.27
C ALA A 156 -8.38 -20.58 -10.01
N LYS A 157 -7.69 -21.47 -10.70
CA LYS A 157 -7.83 -22.93 -10.52
C LYS A 157 -7.35 -23.38 -9.14
N ASP A 158 -6.24 -22.81 -8.66
CA ASP A 158 -5.60 -23.21 -7.40
C ASP A 158 -6.35 -22.67 -6.18
N THR A 159 -6.91 -21.46 -6.28
CA THR A 159 -7.58 -20.76 -5.18
C THR A 159 -9.10 -20.82 -5.23
N GLY A 160 -9.66 -21.17 -6.36
CA GLY A 160 -11.11 -21.10 -6.61
C GLY A 160 -11.63 -19.68 -6.84
N LEU A 161 -10.75 -18.66 -6.94
CA LEU A 161 -11.12 -17.27 -7.16
C LEU A 161 -10.89 -16.85 -8.62
N SER A 162 -11.97 -16.54 -9.34
CA SER A 162 -11.87 -15.87 -10.63
C SER A 162 -11.59 -14.38 -10.44
N ILE A 163 -10.53 -13.88 -11.08
CA ILE A 163 -10.13 -12.48 -10.99
C ILE A 163 -10.26 -11.87 -12.38
N GLU A 164 -11.05 -10.79 -12.52
CA GLU A 164 -11.21 -10.15 -13.82
C GLU A 164 -9.99 -9.29 -14.15
N VAL A 165 -9.61 -8.37 -13.26
CA VAL A 165 -8.45 -7.48 -13.46
C VAL A 165 -7.51 -7.54 -12.26
N ILE A 166 -6.20 -7.64 -12.55
CA ILE A 166 -5.15 -7.56 -11.53
C ILE A 166 -4.40 -6.24 -11.68
N HIS A 167 -4.25 -5.53 -10.56
CA HIS A 167 -3.51 -4.27 -10.46
C HIS A 167 -2.35 -4.42 -9.48
N PRO A 168 -1.18 -4.89 -9.91
CA PRO A 168 0.00 -4.87 -9.05
C PRO A 168 0.48 -3.43 -8.87
N VAL A 169 0.88 -3.08 -7.65
CA VAL A 169 1.37 -1.76 -7.29
C VAL A 169 2.72 -1.88 -6.61
N LEU A 170 3.74 -1.28 -7.21
CA LEU A 170 5.07 -1.16 -6.64
C LEU A 170 5.24 0.23 -6.04
N THR A 171 5.69 0.28 -4.79
CA THR A 171 6.03 1.53 -4.09
C THR A 171 7.48 1.47 -3.65
N THR A 172 8.30 2.47 -4.00
CA THR A 172 9.70 2.53 -3.62
C THR A 172 10.07 3.84 -2.93
N SER A 173 11.00 3.76 -2.02
CA SER A 173 11.63 4.91 -1.34
C SER A 173 12.89 5.40 -2.05
N LEU A 174 13.17 4.96 -3.27
CA LEU A 174 14.31 5.41 -4.09
C LEU A 174 15.67 5.22 -3.39
N PRO A 175 16.10 4.00 -3.06
CA PRO A 175 17.32 3.75 -2.31
C PRO A 175 18.57 4.17 -3.06
N VAL A 176 19.30 5.19 -2.56
CA VAL A 176 20.47 5.79 -3.24
C VAL A 176 21.65 4.82 -3.41
N LYS A 177 21.79 3.83 -2.50
CA LYS A 177 22.88 2.86 -2.55
C LYS A 177 22.60 1.63 -3.41
N PHE A 178 21.46 1.59 -4.06
CA PHE A 178 21.08 0.48 -4.93
C PHE A 178 21.46 0.79 -6.38
N HIS A 179 22.58 0.29 -6.82
CA HIS A 179 23.16 0.57 -8.16
C HIS A 179 22.28 0.17 -9.35
N LYS A 180 21.29 -0.73 -9.14
CA LYS A 180 20.32 -1.14 -10.17
C LYS A 180 19.03 -0.32 -10.13
N LEU A 181 18.96 0.77 -9.36
CA LEU A 181 17.71 1.50 -9.16
C LEU A 181 17.08 1.99 -10.46
N GLU A 182 17.85 2.64 -11.33
CA GLU A 182 17.37 3.13 -12.64
C GLU A 182 16.90 1.96 -13.51
N GLU A 183 17.67 0.88 -13.61
CA GLU A 183 17.30 -0.32 -14.35
C GLU A 183 15.95 -0.89 -13.87
N ARG A 184 15.78 -1.02 -12.56
CA ARG A 184 14.53 -1.54 -11.96
C ARG A 184 13.33 -0.60 -12.14
N ILE A 185 13.56 0.71 -12.10
CA ILE A 185 12.51 1.68 -12.39
C ILE A 185 12.01 1.52 -13.84
N LEU A 186 12.93 1.46 -14.80
CA LEU A 186 12.58 1.30 -16.20
C LEU A 186 11.96 -0.07 -16.49
N GLU A 187 12.43 -1.13 -15.82
CA GLU A 187 11.83 -2.47 -15.90
C GLU A 187 10.38 -2.49 -15.40
N TRP A 188 10.09 -1.78 -14.29
CA TRP A 188 8.71 -1.69 -13.81
C TRP A 188 7.83 -0.84 -14.72
N CYS A 189 8.37 0.20 -15.34
CA CYS A 189 7.65 0.96 -16.36
C CYS A 189 7.22 0.07 -17.53
N ASP A 190 8.10 -0.84 -17.98
CA ASP A 190 7.77 -1.80 -19.03
C ASP A 190 6.65 -2.77 -18.59
N ILE A 191 6.78 -3.37 -17.40
CA ILE A 191 5.73 -4.22 -16.81
C ILE A 191 4.40 -3.46 -16.74
N LYS A 192 4.42 -2.24 -16.20
CA LYS A 192 3.21 -1.42 -16.06
C LYS A 192 2.56 -1.09 -17.40
N ASN A 193 3.35 -0.55 -18.33
CA ASN A 193 2.81 0.02 -19.57
C ASN A 193 2.48 -1.08 -20.59
N ASN A 194 3.38 -2.03 -20.80
CA ASN A 194 3.28 -3.02 -21.86
C ASN A 194 2.59 -4.30 -21.41
N LEU A 195 2.94 -4.85 -20.24
CA LEU A 195 2.34 -6.10 -19.79
C LEU A 195 0.95 -5.90 -19.21
N TYR A 196 0.77 -4.90 -18.34
CA TYR A 196 -0.51 -4.61 -17.67
C TYR A 196 -1.33 -3.50 -18.35
N ASN A 197 -0.97 -3.07 -19.55
CA ASN A 197 -1.67 -2.02 -20.31
C ASN A 197 -1.91 -0.74 -19.49
N GLY A 198 -0.92 -0.33 -18.71
CA GLY A 198 -0.98 0.84 -17.83
C GLY A 198 -1.78 0.66 -16.54
N GLN A 199 -2.37 -0.50 -16.30
CA GLN A 199 -3.21 -0.74 -15.12
C GLN A 199 -2.40 -0.97 -13.84
N ALA A 200 -1.16 -1.43 -13.90
CA ALA A 200 -0.28 -1.50 -12.73
C ALA A 200 0.04 -0.10 -12.19
N GLY A 201 0.25 -0.02 -10.86
CA GLY A 201 0.62 1.21 -10.19
C GLY A 201 2.13 1.31 -9.99
N PHE A 202 2.66 2.54 -10.02
CA PHE A 202 4.03 2.84 -9.64
C PHE A 202 4.05 4.09 -8.77
N GLN A 203 4.53 3.95 -7.54
CA GLN A 203 4.53 5.02 -6.54
C GLN A 203 5.95 5.26 -6.02
N PHE A 204 6.29 6.53 -5.84
CA PHE A 204 7.56 6.98 -5.29
C PHE A 204 7.31 7.72 -3.98
N SER A 205 7.85 7.24 -2.87
CA SER A 205 7.72 7.86 -1.57
C SER A 205 8.62 9.09 -1.49
N ILE A 206 8.03 10.27 -1.62
CA ILE A 206 8.74 11.56 -1.62
C ILE A 206 8.73 12.19 -0.22
N ASN A 207 7.56 12.31 0.38
CA ASN A 207 7.22 12.82 1.71
C ASN A 207 7.55 14.28 1.98
N SER A 208 8.69 14.79 1.51
CA SER A 208 9.07 16.20 1.59
C SER A 208 9.82 16.63 0.34
N THR A 209 9.77 17.91 0.00
CA THR A 209 10.58 18.53 -1.06
C THR A 209 11.85 19.18 -0.51
N ASP A 210 12.02 19.26 0.80
CA ASP A 210 13.24 19.74 1.44
C ASP A 210 14.24 18.58 1.64
N GLU A 211 15.45 18.75 1.09
CA GLU A 211 16.46 17.67 1.09
C GLU A 211 17.04 17.39 2.48
N ASN A 212 17.05 18.38 3.38
CA ASN A 212 17.49 18.14 4.76
C ASN A 212 16.47 17.28 5.51
N GLN A 213 15.18 17.61 5.36
CA GLN A 213 14.11 16.76 5.90
C GLN A 213 14.14 15.35 5.32
N ARG A 214 14.35 15.20 4.01
CA ARG A 214 14.48 13.90 3.36
C ARG A 214 15.67 13.10 3.89
N THR A 215 16.81 13.76 4.01
CA THR A 215 18.03 13.15 4.57
C THR A 215 17.81 12.67 6.00
N GLU A 216 17.13 13.45 6.82
CA GLU A 216 16.78 13.07 8.18
C GLU A 216 15.78 11.92 8.23
N MET A 217 14.66 12.02 7.49
CA MET A 217 13.61 11.02 7.44
C MET A 217 14.09 9.64 6.98
N TYR A 218 14.99 9.61 6.02
CA TYR A 218 15.51 8.36 5.43
C TYR A 218 16.95 8.04 5.86
N ARG A 219 17.50 8.82 6.82
CA ARG A 219 18.89 8.69 7.31
C ARG A 219 19.91 8.62 6.18
N GLY A 220 19.74 9.47 5.17
CA GLY A 220 20.61 9.54 3.98
C GLY A 220 20.53 8.32 3.06
N MET A 221 19.51 7.47 3.20
CA MET A 221 19.36 6.27 2.37
C MET A 221 18.52 6.51 1.10
N GLN A 222 17.84 7.66 1.01
CA GLN A 222 17.02 8.02 -0.14
C GLN A 222 17.81 8.89 -1.12
N MET A 223 17.56 8.70 -2.41
CA MET A 223 18.09 9.52 -3.51
C MET A 223 17.57 10.97 -3.43
N HIS A 224 18.40 11.96 -3.76
CA HIS A 224 17.96 13.35 -3.90
C HIS A 224 16.95 13.51 -5.02
N LEU A 225 16.05 14.49 -4.90
CA LEU A 225 14.99 14.71 -5.88
C LEU A 225 15.52 15.05 -7.27
N GLU A 226 16.58 15.84 -7.34
CA GLU A 226 17.22 16.21 -8.59
C GLU A 226 17.83 15.00 -9.32
N ASP A 227 18.38 14.03 -8.58
CA ASP A 227 18.90 12.79 -9.15
C ASP A 227 17.75 11.89 -9.62
N PHE A 228 16.67 11.82 -8.87
CA PHE A 228 15.48 11.11 -9.29
C PHE A 228 14.84 11.76 -10.52
N ALA A 229 14.81 13.09 -10.60
CA ALA A 229 14.28 13.80 -11.76
C ALA A 229 15.01 13.41 -13.06
N ARG A 230 16.35 13.21 -13.03
CA ARG A 230 17.12 12.72 -14.20
C ARG A 230 16.70 11.30 -14.61
N ILE A 231 16.34 10.44 -13.66
CA ILE A 231 15.78 9.11 -13.97
C ILE A 231 14.35 9.28 -14.52
N ALA A 232 13.55 10.15 -13.93
CA ALA A 232 12.18 10.43 -14.34
C ALA A 232 12.07 10.95 -15.79
N GLU A 233 13.04 11.72 -16.26
CA GLU A 233 13.12 12.13 -17.67
C GLU A 233 13.23 10.93 -18.63
N LYS A 234 13.95 9.86 -18.23
CA LYS A 234 14.11 8.65 -19.03
C LYS A 234 12.92 7.69 -18.96
N MET A 235 12.03 7.87 -17.98
CA MET A 235 10.83 7.05 -17.87
C MET A 235 9.92 7.28 -19.08
N PRO A 236 9.35 6.22 -19.68
CA PRO A 236 8.44 6.37 -20.80
C PRO A 236 7.15 7.09 -20.38
N GLU A 237 6.42 7.62 -21.37
CA GLU A 237 5.07 8.13 -21.14
C GLU A 237 4.19 7.04 -20.50
N PRO A 238 3.44 7.36 -19.43
CA PRO A 238 2.60 6.38 -18.79
C PRO A 238 1.40 6.03 -19.66
N VAL A 239 1.20 4.74 -19.88
CA VAL A 239 -0.04 4.24 -20.46
C VAL A 239 -1.09 4.24 -19.35
N SER A 240 -2.26 4.86 -19.59
CA SER A 240 -3.42 4.94 -18.68
C SER A 240 -3.12 5.68 -17.36
N ARG A 241 -2.59 5.00 -16.34
CA ARG A 241 -2.35 5.58 -15.01
C ARG A 241 -0.99 6.28 -14.96
N LYS A 242 -0.96 7.54 -14.52
CA LYS A 242 0.26 8.28 -14.26
C LYS A 242 1.10 7.61 -13.16
N TYR A 243 2.39 7.87 -13.17
CA TYR A 243 3.28 7.58 -12.04
C TYR A 243 2.91 8.47 -10.86
N CYS A 244 3.13 7.99 -9.64
CA CYS A 244 2.63 8.68 -8.46
C CYS A 244 3.77 9.15 -7.55
N LEU A 245 3.87 10.45 -7.31
CA LEU A 245 4.66 11.06 -6.27
C LEU A 245 3.85 11.03 -4.98
N ASN A 246 4.23 10.18 -4.03
CA ASN A 246 3.49 9.97 -2.79
C ASN A 246 4.10 10.75 -1.64
N PHE A 247 3.27 11.53 -0.96
CA PHE A 247 3.62 12.32 0.21
C PHE A 247 2.85 11.77 1.42
N ALA A 248 3.56 11.04 2.30
CA ALA A 248 3.07 10.77 3.64
C ALA A 248 3.28 12.04 4.46
N TYR A 249 2.18 12.77 4.67
CA TYR A 249 2.19 14.15 5.11
C TYR A 249 2.12 14.31 6.61
N SER A 250 2.98 15.17 7.13
CA SER A 250 2.92 15.81 8.45
C SER A 250 2.91 17.32 8.23
N THR A 251 2.32 18.07 9.15
CA THR A 251 2.35 19.55 9.09
C THR A 251 3.75 20.14 9.13
N ASP A 252 4.70 19.37 9.64
CA ASP A 252 6.11 19.78 9.73
C ASP A 252 6.87 19.52 8.41
N PHE A 253 6.28 18.78 7.46
CA PHE A 253 6.93 18.45 6.18
C PHE A 253 6.64 19.48 5.11
N ILE A 254 7.68 19.87 4.39
CA ILE A 254 7.62 20.88 3.34
C ILE A 254 7.23 20.20 2.03
N ILE A 255 6.16 20.69 1.40
CA ILE A 255 5.77 20.36 0.03
C ILE A 255 5.79 21.66 -0.77
N ASP A 256 6.88 21.91 -1.47
CA ASP A 256 7.02 23.03 -2.40
C ASP A 256 6.54 22.61 -3.79
N ALA A 257 5.33 23.02 -4.14
CA ALA A 257 4.68 22.68 -5.41
C ALA A 257 5.46 23.19 -6.63
N LYS A 258 6.12 24.33 -6.53
CA LYS A 258 6.97 24.87 -7.62
C LYS A 258 8.21 24.00 -7.81
N LYS A 259 8.84 23.53 -6.72
CA LYS A 259 9.96 22.61 -6.84
C LYS A 259 9.51 21.30 -7.51
N VAL A 260 8.34 20.79 -7.15
CA VAL A 260 7.78 19.57 -7.78
C VAL A 260 7.56 19.80 -9.27
N SER A 261 6.94 20.93 -9.68
CA SER A 261 6.66 21.23 -11.10
C SER A 261 7.93 21.51 -11.92
N ASN A 262 8.98 22.01 -11.30
CA ASN A 262 10.27 22.20 -11.97
C ASN A 262 11.04 20.88 -12.20
N LEU A 263 10.78 19.85 -11.39
CA LEU A 263 11.51 18.58 -11.43
C LEU A 263 10.75 17.47 -12.16
N PHE A 264 9.41 17.51 -12.15
CA PHE A 264 8.61 16.40 -12.64
C PHE A 264 7.52 16.87 -13.62
N ASP A 265 7.41 16.15 -14.71
CA ASP A 265 6.40 16.39 -15.72
C ASP A 265 5.01 16.00 -15.20
N LYS A 266 4.10 16.95 -15.13
CA LYS A 266 2.70 16.76 -14.69
C LYS A 266 1.89 15.84 -15.60
N ASP A 267 2.31 15.65 -16.85
CA ASP A 267 1.64 14.73 -17.77
C ASP A 267 2.05 13.28 -17.49
N LYS A 268 3.28 13.06 -16.99
CA LYS A 268 3.77 11.75 -16.54
C LYS A 268 3.40 11.42 -15.10
N PHE A 269 3.39 12.42 -14.22
CA PHE A 269 3.24 12.23 -12.78
C PHE A 269 1.95 12.84 -12.25
N MET A 270 1.41 12.20 -11.23
CA MET A 270 0.40 12.72 -10.33
C MET A 270 0.93 12.78 -8.92
N CYS A 271 0.32 13.57 -8.04
CA CYS A 271 0.65 13.64 -6.64
C CYS A 271 -0.40 12.93 -5.79
N LYS A 272 0.04 12.21 -4.76
CA LYS A 272 -0.81 11.61 -3.75
C LYS A 272 -0.37 12.09 -2.38
N ILE A 273 -1.32 12.59 -1.60
CA ILE A 273 -1.10 13.03 -0.22
C ILE A 273 -1.87 12.08 0.69
N THR A 274 -1.19 11.52 1.68
CA THR A 274 -1.79 10.70 2.73
C THR A 274 -1.28 11.19 4.09
N PRO A 275 -2.03 11.04 5.20
CA PRO A 275 -1.44 11.30 6.51
C PRO A 275 -0.27 10.34 6.76
N ILE A 276 0.72 10.81 7.48
CA ILE A 276 1.70 9.90 8.07
C ILE A 276 1.04 9.19 9.26
N HIS A 277 1.28 7.89 9.39
CA HIS A 277 0.61 7.10 10.42
C HIS A 277 1.28 7.26 11.78
N ASN A 278 0.45 7.22 12.83
CA ASN A 278 0.92 7.29 14.20
C ASN A 278 1.36 5.90 14.68
N ASN A 279 2.60 5.54 14.38
CA ASN A 279 3.23 4.31 14.82
C ASN A 279 4.33 4.56 15.87
N THR A 280 4.95 3.50 16.38
CA THR A 280 6.01 3.59 17.38
C THR A 280 7.19 4.41 16.89
N ALA A 281 7.66 4.17 15.66
CA ALA A 281 8.78 4.89 15.07
C ALA A 281 8.51 6.38 14.94
N CYS A 282 7.32 6.79 14.51
CA CYS A 282 6.94 8.20 14.46
C CYS A 282 6.99 8.85 15.84
N THR A 283 6.42 8.17 16.85
CA THR A 283 6.43 8.68 18.23
C THR A 283 7.85 8.85 18.79
N GLU A 284 8.69 7.84 18.61
CA GLU A 284 10.09 7.84 19.08
C GLU A 284 10.95 8.89 18.39
N ASN A 285 10.68 9.21 17.12
CA ASN A 285 11.39 10.21 16.34
C ASN A 285 10.72 11.59 16.34
N GLY A 286 9.68 11.81 17.15
CA GLY A 286 9.00 13.09 17.29
C GLY A 286 8.24 13.55 16.05
N ILE A 287 7.91 12.63 15.14
CA ILE A 287 7.13 12.90 13.93
C ILE A 287 5.66 12.96 14.32
N LYS A 288 5.04 14.10 14.06
CA LYS A 288 3.63 14.32 14.40
C LYS A 288 2.76 13.96 13.20
N THR A 289 1.75 13.12 13.43
CA THR A 289 0.69 12.94 12.47
C THR A 289 -0.17 14.21 12.42
N VAL A 290 -0.78 14.43 11.26
CA VAL A 290 -1.78 15.49 11.13
C VAL A 290 -2.99 15.06 11.95
N GLY A 291 -3.36 15.83 12.97
CA GLY A 291 -4.35 15.45 13.96
C GLY A 291 -5.69 15.10 13.34
N GLY A 292 -6.11 13.83 13.52
CA GLY A 292 -7.39 13.28 13.11
C GLY A 292 -7.45 12.83 11.64
N TYR A 293 -8.23 11.78 11.43
CA TYR A 293 -8.58 11.23 10.10
C TYR A 293 -9.96 11.69 9.65
N ASP A 294 -10.52 12.69 10.29
CA ASP A 294 -11.87 13.21 10.15
C ASP A 294 -11.93 14.60 9.49
N SER A 295 -10.77 15.20 9.20
CA SER A 295 -10.68 16.54 8.63
C SER A 295 -9.81 16.59 7.38
N TRP A 296 -10.35 17.23 6.35
CA TRP A 296 -9.63 17.55 5.11
C TRP A 296 -8.74 18.80 5.24
N LYS A 297 -9.03 19.70 6.17
CA LYS A 297 -8.33 20.99 6.30
C LYS A 297 -6.80 20.91 6.29
N PRO A 298 -6.16 19.95 6.99
CA PRO A 298 -4.70 19.87 7.01
C PRO A 298 -4.07 19.65 5.62
N TYR A 299 -4.81 19.05 4.70
CA TYR A 299 -4.32 18.68 3.36
C TYR A 299 -4.70 19.70 2.29
N GLN A 300 -5.57 20.67 2.62
CA GLN A 300 -6.12 21.61 1.66
C GLN A 300 -5.05 22.42 0.96
N LYS A 301 -4.16 23.03 1.74
CA LYS A 301 -3.14 23.89 1.17
C LYS A 301 -2.17 23.15 0.23
N PRO A 302 -1.51 22.06 0.63
CA PRO A 302 -0.64 21.33 -0.30
C PRO A 302 -1.39 20.76 -1.51
N GLU A 303 -2.66 20.37 -1.37
CA GLU A 303 -3.49 19.95 -2.52
C GLU A 303 -3.70 21.09 -3.49
N GLU A 304 -4.13 22.26 -3.02
CA GLU A 304 -4.39 23.44 -3.86
C GLU A 304 -3.11 23.95 -4.54
N ASP A 305 -2.00 24.00 -3.81
CA ASP A 305 -0.71 24.43 -4.34
C ASP A 305 -0.24 23.50 -5.49
N LEU A 306 -0.31 22.18 -5.31
CA LEU A 306 0.06 21.23 -6.35
C LEU A 306 -0.90 21.26 -7.56
N LYS A 307 -2.20 21.44 -7.34
CA LYS A 307 -3.19 21.62 -8.41
C LYS A 307 -2.96 22.92 -9.18
N ALA A 308 -2.54 23.99 -8.50
CA ALA A 308 -2.21 25.26 -9.15
C ALA A 308 -1.01 25.14 -10.10
N GLU A 309 -0.06 24.23 -9.81
CA GLU A 309 1.04 23.88 -10.71
C GLU A 309 0.63 22.90 -11.83
N GLY A 310 -0.63 22.45 -11.84
CA GLY A 310 -1.22 21.64 -12.91
C GLY A 310 -1.15 20.12 -12.69
N PHE A 311 -0.76 19.64 -11.51
CA PHE A 311 -0.79 18.22 -11.20
C PHE A 311 -2.21 17.71 -10.92
N ASP A 312 -2.47 16.46 -11.33
CA ASP A 312 -3.55 15.69 -10.74
C ASP A 312 -3.16 15.35 -9.31
N VAL A 313 -4.03 15.66 -8.35
CA VAL A 313 -3.75 15.42 -6.93
C VAL A 313 -4.82 14.53 -6.34
N LEU A 314 -4.36 13.44 -5.73
CA LEU A 314 -5.16 12.53 -4.94
C LEU A 314 -4.84 12.73 -3.46
N VAL A 315 -5.77 13.24 -2.68
CA VAL A 315 -5.65 13.22 -1.23
C VAL A 315 -6.45 12.05 -0.68
N PHE A 316 -5.78 11.14 0.00
CA PHE A 316 -6.37 9.97 0.61
C PHE A 316 -6.15 9.99 2.12
N VAL A 317 -7.22 10.21 2.87
CA VAL A 317 -7.21 10.06 4.33
C VAL A 317 -7.91 8.74 4.66
N PRO A 318 -7.22 7.77 5.26
CA PRO A 318 -7.83 6.53 5.71
C PRO A 318 -8.85 6.82 6.81
N SER A 319 -9.72 5.86 7.11
CA SER A 319 -10.56 5.93 8.29
C SER A 319 -9.73 5.66 9.56
N ILE A 320 -10.29 6.03 10.71
CA ILE A 320 -9.66 5.68 11.99
C ILE A 320 -9.55 4.16 12.16
N ASP A 321 -10.49 3.41 11.60
CA ASP A 321 -10.48 1.95 11.62
C ASP A 321 -9.29 1.36 10.85
N GLU A 322 -8.87 2.01 9.76
CA GLU A 322 -7.68 1.59 9.00
C GLU A 322 -6.40 1.85 9.81
N GLU A 323 -6.36 2.93 10.57
CA GLU A 323 -5.23 3.25 11.45
C GLU A 323 -5.17 2.28 12.63
N ASP A 324 -6.28 2.11 13.35
CA ASP A 324 -6.38 1.21 14.50
C ASP A 324 -6.16 -0.25 14.12
N GLY A 325 -6.51 -0.64 12.91
CA GLY A 325 -6.30 -1.97 12.35
C GLY A 325 -4.91 -2.20 11.76
N LEU A 326 -3.98 -1.25 11.85
CA LEU A 326 -2.65 -1.33 11.24
C LEU A 326 -2.69 -1.67 9.74
N VAL A 327 -3.75 -1.22 9.04
CA VAL A 327 -3.99 -1.56 7.63
C VAL A 327 -2.95 -0.96 6.72
N THR A 328 -2.45 0.21 7.07
CA THR A 328 -1.63 1.05 6.20
C THR A 328 -0.12 0.89 6.41
N CYS A 329 0.31 0.34 7.54
CA CYS A 329 1.71 0.18 7.92
C CYS A 329 2.10 -1.27 8.18
N GLY A 330 3.34 -1.63 7.79
CA GLY A 330 3.94 -2.93 8.09
C GLY A 330 4.56 -2.96 9.49
N ASN A 331 3.78 -3.20 10.54
CA ASN A 331 4.28 -3.22 11.91
C ASN A 331 3.62 -4.28 12.81
N LEU A 332 2.88 -5.21 12.22
CA LEU A 332 2.18 -6.24 12.99
C LEU A 332 3.13 -7.12 13.80
N ILE A 333 4.28 -7.49 13.22
CA ILE A 333 5.26 -8.37 13.88
C ILE A 333 5.83 -7.71 15.13
N LEU A 334 6.07 -6.39 15.11
CA LEU A 334 6.60 -5.62 16.23
C LEU A 334 5.50 -5.08 17.14
N GLY A 335 4.42 -4.62 16.55
CA GLY A 335 3.37 -3.84 17.21
C GLY A 335 2.04 -4.57 17.38
N GLY A 336 1.98 -5.87 17.19
CA GLY A 336 0.72 -6.64 17.24
C GLY A 336 0.00 -6.55 18.59
N SER A 337 0.70 -6.23 19.68
CA SER A 337 0.11 -5.91 20.99
C SER A 337 -0.61 -4.55 21.04
N ASN A 338 -0.36 -3.68 20.06
CA ASN A 338 -0.93 -2.33 19.96
C ASN A 338 -2.12 -2.27 19.00
N LEU A 339 -2.53 -3.41 18.42
CA LEU A 339 -3.78 -3.51 17.71
C LEU A 339 -4.91 -3.12 18.65
N ARG A 340 -5.59 -2.02 18.35
CA ARG A 340 -6.73 -1.55 19.13
C ARG A 340 -7.96 -2.42 18.93
N TYR A 341 -8.00 -3.19 17.83
CA TYR A 341 -8.92 -4.30 17.61
C TYR A 341 -8.38 -5.57 18.24
N ASN A 342 -8.60 -5.76 19.54
CA ASN A 342 -8.33 -7.05 20.16
C ASN A 342 -9.52 -8.00 19.93
N GLU A 343 -9.30 -9.30 20.09
CA GLU A 343 -10.35 -10.32 19.93
C GLU A 343 -11.57 -10.10 20.87
N GLU A 344 -11.38 -9.38 21.97
CA GLU A 344 -12.45 -9.08 22.92
C GLU A 344 -13.38 -7.98 22.41
N LEU A 345 -12.85 -6.91 21.77
CA LEU A 345 -13.64 -5.88 21.11
C LEU A 345 -14.49 -6.47 19.98
N ILE A 346 -13.91 -7.35 19.19
CA ILE A 346 -14.61 -8.06 18.11
C ILE A 346 -15.74 -8.94 18.68
N LYS A 347 -15.55 -9.56 19.84
CA LYS A 347 -16.59 -10.37 20.52
C LYS A 347 -17.70 -9.52 21.11
N ILE A 348 -17.40 -8.34 21.65
CA ILE A 348 -18.37 -7.45 22.29
C ILE A 348 -19.31 -6.82 21.27
N GLU A 349 -18.84 -6.41 20.14
CA GLU A 349 -19.64 -5.72 19.11
C GLU A 349 -20.38 -6.67 18.14
N GLY A 350 -20.23 -7.96 18.28
CA GLY A 350 -20.87 -8.93 17.39
C GLY A 350 -20.29 -8.95 15.97
N LEU A 351 -19.22 -8.21 15.72
CA LEU A 351 -18.51 -8.12 14.44
C LEU A 351 -17.89 -9.46 14.02
N ALA A 352 -17.63 -10.36 15.00
CA ALA A 352 -17.10 -11.70 14.74
C ALA A 352 -18.10 -12.68 14.12
N LYS A 353 -19.39 -12.35 14.08
CA LYS A 353 -20.46 -13.26 13.60
C LYS A 353 -20.79 -13.08 12.13
N HIS A 354 -20.36 -12.00 11.52
CA HIS A 354 -20.48 -11.81 10.08
C HIS A 354 -19.07 -11.68 9.49
N PRO A 355 -18.71 -12.46 8.47
CA PRO A 355 -17.60 -12.07 7.68
C PRO A 355 -17.86 -10.61 7.26
N PRO A 356 -16.84 -9.73 7.20
CA PRO A 356 -17.03 -8.30 6.92
C PRO A 356 -17.77 -8.01 5.61
N PHE A 357 -18.22 -9.04 4.94
CA PHE A 357 -18.90 -9.00 3.66
C PHE A 357 -20.08 -9.97 3.70
N SER A 358 -21.25 -9.49 4.13
CA SER A 358 -22.47 -10.26 3.94
C SER A 358 -22.71 -10.41 2.44
N THR A 359 -22.81 -11.62 1.99
CA THR A 359 -23.29 -11.98 0.65
C THR A 359 -24.81 -11.76 0.55
N SER A 360 -25.37 -10.69 1.07
CA SER A 360 -26.74 -10.35 0.73
C SER A 360 -26.75 -9.85 -0.72
N VAL A 361 -26.76 -10.78 -1.64
CA VAL A 361 -27.42 -10.57 -2.92
C VAL A 361 -28.86 -10.26 -2.54
N ALA A 362 -29.27 -9.03 -2.64
CA ALA A 362 -30.69 -8.70 -2.67
C ALA A 362 -31.25 -9.39 -3.91
N ASP A 363 -32.22 -10.26 -3.69
CA ASP A 363 -33.08 -10.81 -4.73
C ASP A 363 -33.79 -9.66 -5.49
#